data_8d7498fc93395af7ec2650d20d5ca56d
#
_entry.id   8d7498fc93395af7ec2650d20d5ca56d
#
_cell.length_a   1.000
_cell.length_b   1.000
_cell.length_c   1.000
_cell.angle_alpha   90.00
_cell.angle_beta   90.00
_cell.angle_gamma   90.00
#
_symmetry.space_group_name_H-M   'P 1'
#
loop_
_entity.id
_entity.type
_entity.pdbx_description
1 polymer ?
#
loop_
_entity_poly.entity_id
_entity_poly.type
_entity_poly.pdbx_seq_one_letter_code
_entity_poly.pdbx_strand_id
1 'polypeptide(L)'
;MTIQQANQYFAALPDGFADPAQLGALLPASVQQVQFVGVAGTAGKTAVARLLTAILQAQGIRAGVYHAGCEPLAARIRVAGKPVDETLLCRAADALAAHEELPMQAAELAAAAYCFGEAGCTLAVVELPDAGLAAALPQMPVCAVTAVGPDGVSRSVERLAALAGGVMRKDSICVTAPEQPKAVLSELIVAAGKCGCELVVPDPEDITFLEAEQFASRVDYGGYTVPLAFLGRHAAGNAAMAVELALALCRKGADISDEAILDGIAAVDNRCSICLLYTSPSPRD
;
A
#
# COMPACT_ATOMS: atom_id res chain seq x y z
N MET A 1 0.79 -25.56 11.10
CA MET A 1 -0.24 -24.99 12.02
C MET A 1 -1.61 -25.09 11.37
N THR A 2 -2.70 -25.03 12.17
CA THR A 2 -4.05 -24.71 11.67
C THR A 2 -4.18 -23.20 11.48
N ILE A 3 -5.20 -22.75 10.74
CA ILE A 3 -5.43 -21.30 10.52
C ILE A 3 -5.69 -20.56 11.85
N GLN A 4 -6.35 -21.20 12.80
CA GLN A 4 -6.57 -20.63 14.13
C GLN A 4 -5.24 -20.47 14.89
N GLN A 5 -4.34 -21.46 14.84
CA GLN A 5 -3.02 -21.39 15.43
C GLN A 5 -2.14 -20.32 14.76
N ALA A 6 -2.20 -20.20 13.43
CA ALA A 6 -1.49 -19.17 12.69
C ALA A 6 -1.96 -17.75 13.09
N ASN A 7 -3.27 -17.54 13.17
CA ASN A 7 -3.81 -16.25 13.63
C ASN A 7 -3.41 -15.93 15.08
N GLN A 8 -3.41 -16.93 15.98
CA GLN A 8 -2.96 -16.76 17.36
C GLN A 8 -1.45 -16.44 17.42
N TYR A 9 -0.64 -17.11 16.60
CA TYR A 9 0.79 -16.85 16.50
C TYR A 9 1.05 -15.37 16.13
N PHE A 10 0.49 -14.86 15.04
CA PHE A 10 0.69 -13.47 14.65
C PHE A 10 0.16 -12.46 15.67
N ALA A 11 -0.99 -12.74 16.30
CA ALA A 11 -1.57 -11.87 17.32
C ALA A 11 -0.76 -11.85 18.66
N ALA A 12 0.05 -12.86 18.91
CA ALA A 12 0.88 -12.95 20.12
C ALA A 12 2.28 -12.32 19.95
N LEU A 13 2.66 -11.95 18.73
CA LEU A 13 3.98 -11.35 18.48
C LEU A 13 4.08 -9.95 19.08
N PRO A 14 5.25 -9.56 19.57
CA PRO A 14 5.46 -8.25 20.19
C PRO A 14 5.40 -7.13 19.15
N ASP A 15 5.03 -5.94 19.60
CA ASP A 15 5.31 -4.72 18.85
C ASP A 15 6.81 -4.42 18.91
N GLY A 16 7.36 -3.85 17.86
CA GLY A 16 8.77 -3.48 17.84
C GLY A 16 9.28 -3.10 16.45
N PHE A 17 10.59 -2.87 16.41
CA PHE A 17 11.32 -2.64 15.16
C PHE A 17 12.08 -3.89 14.76
N ALA A 18 12.04 -4.25 13.49
CA ALA A 18 12.82 -5.33 12.92
C ALA A 18 13.99 -4.77 12.10
N ASP A 19 15.09 -5.51 12.09
CA ASP A 19 16.16 -5.28 11.13
C ASP A 19 15.70 -5.77 9.74
N PRO A 20 15.56 -4.88 8.73
CA PRO A 20 15.13 -5.29 7.40
C PRO A 20 16.05 -6.32 6.74
N ALA A 21 17.35 -6.32 7.06
CA ALA A 21 18.29 -7.28 6.49
C ALA A 21 18.02 -8.70 7.02
N GLN A 22 17.75 -8.82 8.33
CA GLN A 22 17.35 -10.09 8.93
C GLN A 22 16.03 -10.57 8.37
N LEU A 23 15.04 -9.67 8.25
CA LEU A 23 13.74 -10.00 7.67
C LEU A 23 13.87 -10.48 6.23
N GLY A 24 14.67 -9.79 5.40
CA GLY A 24 14.92 -10.17 4.01
C GLY A 24 15.55 -11.57 3.87
N ALA A 25 16.41 -11.96 4.81
CA ALA A 25 17.04 -13.29 4.82
C ALA A 25 16.05 -14.45 5.11
N LEU A 26 14.88 -14.14 5.71
CA LEU A 26 13.83 -15.13 5.98
C LEU A 26 12.90 -15.38 4.78
N LEU A 27 12.95 -14.51 3.78
CA LEU A 27 12.07 -14.62 2.62
C LEU A 27 12.50 -15.75 1.69
N PRO A 28 11.58 -16.62 1.22
CA PRO A 28 11.92 -17.71 0.33
C PRO A 28 12.35 -17.18 -1.05
N ALA A 29 13.07 -18.01 -1.79
CA ALA A 29 13.58 -17.67 -3.13
C ALA A 29 12.46 -17.26 -4.12
N SER A 30 11.24 -17.79 -3.96
CA SER A 30 10.08 -17.43 -4.77
C SER A 30 9.72 -15.94 -4.70
N VAL A 31 10.04 -15.28 -3.58
CA VAL A 31 9.79 -13.83 -3.38
C VAL A 31 10.68 -12.96 -4.27
N GLN A 32 11.85 -13.47 -4.69
CA GLN A 32 12.77 -12.73 -5.58
C GLN A 32 12.17 -12.44 -6.97
N GLN A 33 11.11 -13.14 -7.35
CA GLN A 33 10.41 -12.96 -8.63
C GLN A 33 9.27 -11.92 -8.53
N VAL A 34 8.94 -11.48 -7.32
CA VAL A 34 7.83 -10.54 -7.09
C VAL A 34 8.36 -9.12 -7.09
N GLN A 35 7.75 -8.24 -7.90
CA GLN A 35 7.94 -6.80 -7.80
C GLN A 35 6.95 -6.23 -6.78
N PHE A 36 7.45 -5.46 -5.83
CA PHE A 36 6.62 -4.86 -4.79
C PHE A 36 6.35 -3.38 -5.06
N VAL A 37 5.16 -2.94 -4.68
CA VAL A 37 4.82 -1.52 -4.56
C VAL A 37 4.54 -1.26 -3.08
N GLY A 38 5.47 -0.60 -2.40
CA GLY A 38 5.32 -0.22 -0.99
C GLY A 38 4.49 1.06 -0.85
N VAL A 39 3.50 1.04 0.03
CA VAL A 39 2.61 2.19 0.29
C VAL A 39 2.78 2.63 1.74
N ALA A 40 3.41 3.78 1.95
CA ALA A 40 3.64 4.42 3.26
C ALA A 40 2.79 5.69 3.40
N GLY A 41 2.79 6.28 4.60
CA GLY A 41 2.06 7.51 4.93
C GLY A 41 1.13 7.35 6.14
N THR A 42 0.44 8.41 6.55
CA THR A 42 -0.45 8.36 7.71
C THR A 42 -1.91 8.08 7.35
N ALA A 43 -2.39 8.60 6.21
CA ALA A 43 -3.77 8.42 5.74
C ALA A 43 -3.82 8.06 4.26
N GLY A 44 -4.82 7.26 3.85
CA GLY A 44 -5.06 6.93 2.43
C GLY A 44 -4.34 5.67 1.92
N LYS A 45 -3.46 5.02 2.68
CA LYS A 45 -2.73 3.81 2.26
C LYS A 45 -3.65 2.75 1.65
N THR A 46 -4.66 2.34 2.41
CA THR A 46 -5.61 1.29 1.99
C THR A 46 -6.38 1.69 0.72
N ALA A 47 -6.77 2.96 0.60
CA ALA A 47 -7.47 3.44 -0.59
C ALA A 47 -6.57 3.34 -1.83
N VAL A 48 -5.35 3.86 -1.77
CA VAL A 48 -4.37 3.80 -2.87
C VAL A 48 -4.02 2.36 -3.21
N ALA A 49 -3.76 1.50 -2.21
CA ALA A 49 -3.46 0.09 -2.42
C ALA A 49 -4.61 -0.65 -3.11
N ARG A 50 -5.86 -0.38 -2.72
CA ARG A 50 -7.05 -0.97 -3.35
C ARG A 50 -7.23 -0.52 -4.78
N LEU A 51 -7.12 0.79 -5.05
CA LEU A 51 -7.24 1.35 -6.40
C LEU A 51 -6.18 0.75 -7.33
N LEU A 52 -4.90 0.79 -6.92
CA LEU A 52 -3.83 0.20 -7.73
C LEU A 52 -4.04 -1.30 -7.96
N THR A 53 -4.41 -2.05 -6.92
CA THR A 53 -4.65 -3.50 -7.07
C THR A 53 -5.80 -3.78 -8.03
N ALA A 54 -6.86 -2.96 -8.02
CA ALA A 54 -7.97 -3.10 -8.96
C ALA A 54 -7.55 -2.82 -10.42
N ILE A 55 -6.68 -1.82 -10.64
CA ILE A 55 -6.07 -1.55 -11.95
C ILE A 55 -5.27 -2.78 -12.43
N LEU A 56 -4.41 -3.33 -11.56
CA LEU A 56 -3.63 -4.52 -11.89
C LEU A 56 -4.51 -5.74 -12.21
N GLN A 57 -5.62 -5.90 -11.50
CA GLN A 57 -6.60 -6.96 -11.76
C GLN A 57 -7.35 -6.75 -13.08
N ALA A 58 -7.75 -5.51 -13.41
CA ALA A 58 -8.38 -5.19 -14.68
C ALA A 58 -7.45 -5.50 -15.87
N GLN A 59 -6.14 -5.29 -15.70
CA GLN A 59 -5.12 -5.70 -16.68
C GLN A 59 -4.91 -7.21 -16.74
N GLY A 60 -5.49 -8.00 -15.83
CA GLY A 60 -5.24 -9.44 -15.75
C GLY A 60 -3.93 -9.83 -15.09
N ILE A 61 -3.22 -8.88 -14.46
CA ILE A 61 -1.99 -9.15 -13.72
C ILE A 61 -2.33 -9.93 -12.44
N ARG A 62 -1.60 -11.03 -12.21
CA ARG A 62 -1.71 -11.80 -10.96
C ARG A 62 -1.05 -11.04 -9.82
N ALA A 63 -1.78 -10.10 -9.24
CA ALA A 63 -1.30 -9.24 -8.17
C ALA A 63 -1.67 -9.75 -6.78
N GLY A 64 -0.74 -9.56 -5.83
CA GLY A 64 -0.97 -9.68 -4.40
C GLY A 64 -1.29 -8.33 -3.77
N VAL A 65 -2.03 -8.32 -2.65
CA VAL A 65 -2.17 -7.14 -1.80
C VAL A 65 -2.16 -7.52 -0.33
N TYR A 66 -1.42 -6.74 0.46
CA TYR A 66 -1.41 -6.83 1.92
C TYR A 66 -1.85 -5.48 2.49
N HIS A 67 -2.89 -5.53 3.33
CA HIS A 67 -3.38 -4.38 4.09
C HIS A 67 -2.95 -4.47 5.55
N ALA A 68 -2.43 -3.39 6.09
CA ALA A 68 -2.21 -3.26 7.52
C ALA A 68 -3.56 -3.05 8.24
N GLY A 69 -3.76 -3.63 9.42
CA GLY A 69 -5.02 -3.46 10.15
C GLY A 69 -5.18 -4.44 11.30
N CYS A 70 -6.37 -4.39 11.93
CA CYS A 70 -6.71 -5.22 13.09
C CYS A 70 -7.48 -6.50 12.74
N GLU A 71 -7.86 -6.69 11.48
CA GLU A 71 -8.55 -7.90 11.01
C GLU A 71 -7.59 -9.10 11.02
N PRO A 72 -8.10 -10.34 11.07
CA PRO A 72 -7.25 -11.53 10.94
C PRO A 72 -6.38 -11.45 9.67
N LEU A 73 -5.13 -11.89 9.77
CA LEU A 73 -4.15 -11.74 8.69
C LEU A 73 -4.62 -12.39 7.37
N ALA A 74 -5.34 -13.51 7.45
CA ALA A 74 -5.93 -14.16 6.29
C ALA A 74 -6.89 -13.27 5.48
N ALA A 75 -7.58 -12.34 6.13
CA ALA A 75 -8.49 -11.39 5.46
C ALA A 75 -7.73 -10.23 4.82
N ARG A 76 -6.56 -9.88 5.36
CA ARG A 76 -5.71 -8.75 4.93
C ARG A 76 -4.74 -9.08 3.80
N ILE A 77 -4.48 -10.37 3.56
CA ILE A 77 -3.67 -10.84 2.42
C ILE A 77 -4.61 -11.37 1.34
N ARG A 78 -4.49 -10.83 0.14
CA ARG A 78 -5.29 -11.26 -1.01
C ARG A 78 -4.38 -11.54 -2.20
N VAL A 79 -4.76 -12.54 -3.00
CA VAL A 79 -4.07 -12.91 -4.24
C VAL A 79 -5.11 -12.93 -5.37
N ALA A 80 -4.86 -12.22 -6.44
CA ALA A 80 -5.78 -12.10 -7.58
C ALA A 80 -7.23 -11.78 -7.14
N GLY A 81 -7.39 -10.83 -6.20
CA GLY A 81 -8.68 -10.38 -5.68
C GLY A 81 -9.35 -11.29 -4.65
N LYS A 82 -8.82 -12.47 -4.37
CA LYS A 82 -9.38 -13.42 -3.40
C LYS A 82 -8.55 -13.44 -2.11
N PRO A 83 -9.15 -13.71 -0.94
CA PRO A 83 -8.37 -13.99 0.26
C PRO A 83 -7.31 -15.07 0.00
N VAL A 84 -6.18 -14.96 0.68
CA VAL A 84 -5.10 -15.96 0.58
C VAL A 84 -5.61 -17.35 0.98
N ASP A 85 -5.07 -18.37 0.33
CA ASP A 85 -5.33 -19.76 0.72
C ASP A 85 -4.83 -20.00 2.16
N GLU A 86 -5.72 -20.53 3.01
CA GLU A 86 -5.40 -20.75 4.43
C GLU A 86 -4.21 -21.69 4.62
N THR A 87 -4.09 -22.71 3.76
CA THR A 87 -2.97 -23.67 3.82
C THR A 87 -1.65 -22.94 3.54
N LEU A 88 -1.66 -22.01 2.61
CA LEU A 88 -0.49 -21.22 2.26
C LEU A 88 -0.08 -20.29 3.41
N LEU A 89 -1.05 -19.63 4.06
CA LEU A 89 -0.78 -18.81 5.23
C LEU A 89 -0.26 -19.63 6.41
N CYS A 90 -0.80 -20.85 6.63
CA CYS A 90 -0.30 -21.76 7.65
C CYS A 90 1.15 -22.17 7.40
N ARG A 91 1.53 -22.44 6.14
CA ARG A 91 2.93 -22.74 5.76
C ARG A 91 3.85 -21.54 6.02
N ALA A 92 3.40 -20.32 5.71
CA ALA A 92 4.15 -19.11 6.03
C ALA A 92 4.36 -18.96 7.54
N ALA A 93 3.31 -19.17 8.34
CA ALA A 93 3.38 -19.13 9.79
C ALA A 93 4.33 -20.19 10.36
N ASP A 94 4.29 -21.43 9.85
CA ASP A 94 5.21 -22.50 10.25
C ASP A 94 6.68 -22.13 9.96
N ALA A 95 6.94 -21.52 8.81
CA ALA A 95 8.29 -21.09 8.43
C ALA A 95 8.82 -19.96 9.34
N LEU A 96 7.95 -19.04 9.77
CA LEU A 96 8.32 -17.89 10.61
C LEU A 96 8.37 -18.23 12.11
N ALA A 97 7.65 -19.26 12.57
CA ALA A 97 7.57 -19.62 13.97
C ALA A 97 8.91 -20.05 14.61
N ALA A 98 9.91 -20.39 13.79
CA ALA A 98 11.27 -20.65 14.25
C ALA A 98 12.00 -19.35 14.69
N HIS A 99 11.41 -18.18 14.47
CA HIS A 99 11.99 -16.85 14.72
C HIS A 99 11.09 -16.07 15.68
N GLU A 100 11.07 -16.50 16.96
CA GLU A 100 10.19 -15.97 18.02
C GLU A 100 10.38 -14.48 18.35
N GLU A 101 11.49 -13.88 17.92
CA GLU A 101 11.82 -12.47 18.19
C GLU A 101 11.31 -11.49 17.11
N LEU A 102 10.57 -11.96 16.09
CA LEU A 102 10.09 -11.08 15.04
C LEU A 102 8.95 -10.19 15.57
N PRO A 103 9.04 -8.86 15.37
CA PRO A 103 7.92 -7.98 15.63
C PRO A 103 6.74 -8.29 14.71
N MET A 104 5.51 -8.12 15.24
CA MET A 104 4.27 -8.47 14.55
C MET A 104 4.20 -7.92 13.11
N GLN A 105 4.46 -6.63 12.91
CA GLN A 105 4.39 -6.00 11.58
C GLN A 105 5.39 -6.60 10.58
N ALA A 106 6.59 -6.95 11.05
CA ALA A 106 7.61 -7.59 10.22
C ALA A 106 7.22 -9.02 9.85
N ALA A 107 6.72 -9.79 10.81
CA ALA A 107 6.25 -11.15 10.59
C ALA A 107 5.06 -11.20 9.64
N GLU A 108 4.10 -10.28 9.76
CA GLU A 108 2.96 -10.16 8.86
C GLU A 108 3.39 -9.82 7.42
N LEU A 109 4.33 -8.87 7.26
CA LEU A 109 4.90 -8.53 5.96
C LEU A 109 5.63 -9.72 5.34
N ALA A 110 6.44 -10.44 6.13
CA ALA A 110 7.13 -11.65 5.67
C ALA A 110 6.15 -12.74 5.25
N ALA A 111 5.09 -12.96 6.03
CA ALA A 111 4.04 -13.93 5.68
C ALA A 111 3.32 -13.53 4.38
N ALA A 112 3.00 -12.26 4.20
CA ALA A 112 2.39 -11.75 2.98
C ALA A 112 3.32 -11.96 1.77
N ALA A 113 4.59 -11.57 1.89
CA ALA A 113 5.59 -11.76 0.83
C ALA A 113 5.78 -13.25 0.49
N TYR A 114 5.86 -14.12 1.51
CA TYR A 114 5.88 -15.57 1.34
C TYR A 114 4.69 -16.04 0.50
N CYS A 115 3.48 -15.64 0.89
CA CYS A 115 2.25 -16.03 0.19
C CYS A 115 2.25 -15.54 -1.27
N PHE A 116 2.73 -14.34 -1.54
CA PHE A 116 2.78 -13.80 -2.89
C PHE A 116 3.78 -14.55 -3.78
N GLY A 117 4.97 -14.85 -3.26
CA GLY A 117 5.97 -15.65 -3.98
C GLY A 117 5.45 -17.05 -4.31
N GLU A 118 4.93 -17.77 -3.31
CA GLU A 118 4.43 -19.14 -3.49
C GLU A 118 3.15 -19.21 -4.34
N ALA A 119 2.33 -18.15 -4.34
CA ALA A 119 1.16 -18.04 -5.21
C ALA A 119 1.51 -17.62 -6.65
N GLY A 120 2.78 -17.34 -6.97
CA GLY A 120 3.22 -16.92 -8.29
C GLY A 120 2.71 -15.54 -8.69
N CYS A 121 2.62 -14.60 -7.72
CA CYS A 121 2.35 -13.21 -8.05
C CYS A 121 3.55 -12.60 -8.75
N THR A 122 3.31 -11.78 -9.78
CA THR A 122 4.35 -10.99 -10.46
C THR A 122 4.50 -9.60 -9.86
N LEU A 123 3.39 -9.05 -9.33
CA LEU A 123 3.33 -7.76 -8.63
C LEU A 123 2.63 -7.94 -7.28
N ALA A 124 3.05 -7.18 -6.27
CA ALA A 124 2.37 -7.13 -4.98
C ALA A 124 2.36 -5.70 -4.42
N VAL A 125 1.20 -5.25 -3.97
CA VAL A 125 1.02 -3.96 -3.30
C VAL A 125 0.99 -4.21 -1.79
N VAL A 126 1.88 -3.55 -1.03
CA VAL A 126 2.01 -3.78 0.41
C VAL A 126 1.91 -2.47 1.18
N GLU A 127 0.98 -2.41 2.12
CA GLU A 127 0.95 -1.31 3.07
C GLU A 127 2.06 -1.47 4.10
N LEU A 128 2.81 -0.39 4.31
CA LEU A 128 3.95 -0.35 5.21
C LEU A 128 3.67 0.66 6.35
N PRO A 129 3.16 0.19 7.50
CA PRO A 129 3.06 1.05 8.71
C PRO A 129 4.43 1.55 9.16
N ASP A 130 5.45 0.70 9.04
CA ASP A 130 6.86 1.07 9.14
C ASP A 130 7.48 1.00 7.73
N ALA A 131 7.75 2.17 7.14
CA ALA A 131 8.33 2.27 5.81
C ALA A 131 9.76 1.72 5.73
N GLY A 132 10.48 1.64 6.85
CA GLY A 132 11.80 1.02 6.93
C GLY A 132 11.80 -0.46 6.53
N LEU A 133 10.70 -1.17 6.77
CA LEU A 133 10.54 -2.57 6.37
C LEU A 133 10.57 -2.78 4.84
N ALA A 134 10.39 -1.70 4.06
CA ALA A 134 10.57 -1.76 2.62
C ALA A 134 11.92 -2.37 2.23
N ALA A 135 12.97 -2.09 2.98
CA ALA A 135 14.32 -2.57 2.69
C ALA A 135 14.48 -4.11 2.76
N ALA A 136 13.54 -4.81 3.38
CA ALA A 136 13.51 -6.27 3.40
C ALA A 136 13.04 -6.90 2.08
N LEU A 137 12.26 -6.16 1.29
CA LEU A 137 11.65 -6.68 0.06
C LEU A 137 12.65 -6.62 -1.10
N PRO A 138 12.76 -7.65 -1.96
CA PRO A 138 13.86 -7.74 -2.92
C PRO A 138 13.78 -6.72 -4.05
N GLN A 139 12.61 -6.50 -4.61
CA GLN A 139 12.41 -5.61 -5.77
C GLN A 139 11.27 -4.63 -5.48
N MET A 140 11.56 -3.34 -5.49
CA MET A 140 10.56 -2.28 -5.31
C MET A 140 10.83 -1.14 -6.30
N PRO A 141 10.48 -1.32 -7.58
CA PRO A 141 10.73 -0.32 -8.62
C PRO A 141 9.84 0.93 -8.48
N VAL A 142 8.70 0.78 -7.80
CA VAL A 142 7.72 1.85 -7.57
C VAL A 142 7.28 1.82 -6.11
N CYS A 143 7.08 2.98 -5.51
CA CYS A 143 6.53 3.12 -4.17
C CYS A 143 5.61 4.34 -4.06
N ALA A 144 4.88 4.43 -2.96
CA ALA A 144 3.96 5.53 -2.69
C ALA A 144 4.14 6.09 -1.28
N VAL A 145 4.06 7.41 -1.15
CA VAL A 145 3.87 8.10 0.12
C VAL A 145 2.53 8.84 0.07
N THR A 146 1.51 8.27 0.68
CA THR A 146 0.18 8.88 0.77
C THR A 146 0.20 10.09 1.70
N ALA A 147 -0.95 10.72 1.96
CA ALA A 147 -1.00 11.90 2.79
C ALA A 147 -0.30 11.69 4.14
N VAL A 148 0.59 12.61 4.50
CA VAL A 148 1.30 12.64 5.78
C VAL A 148 0.77 13.79 6.61
N GLY A 149 0.17 13.45 7.74
CA GLY A 149 -0.40 14.39 8.71
C GLY A 149 -0.18 13.90 10.14
N PRO A 150 -0.67 14.64 11.14
CA PRO A 150 -0.55 14.26 12.54
C PRO A 150 -1.09 12.85 12.80
N ASP A 151 -0.31 12.03 13.50
CA ASP A 151 -0.66 10.63 13.83
C ASP A 151 -1.30 10.49 15.24
N GLY A 152 -1.57 11.59 15.92
CA GLY A 152 -2.06 11.58 17.30
C GLY A 152 -1.00 11.22 18.36
N VAL A 153 0.21 10.89 17.94
CA VAL A 153 1.34 10.53 18.79
C VAL A 153 2.41 11.59 18.62
N SER A 154 2.35 12.71 19.28
CA SER A 154 3.34 13.81 19.45
C SER A 154 4.60 13.87 18.53
N ARG A 155 4.55 13.32 17.32
CA ARG A 155 5.63 13.41 16.32
C ARG A 155 5.39 14.62 15.44
N SER A 156 6.44 15.37 15.10
CA SER A 156 6.32 16.42 14.12
C SER A 156 6.03 15.83 12.72
N VAL A 157 5.32 16.59 11.90
CA VAL A 157 4.99 16.18 10.53
C VAL A 157 6.25 15.92 9.68
N GLU A 158 7.31 16.69 9.93
CA GLU A 158 8.62 16.49 9.27
C GLU A 158 9.22 15.14 9.63
N ARG A 159 9.13 14.74 10.91
CA ARG A 159 9.62 13.41 11.34
C ARG A 159 8.79 12.30 10.72
N LEU A 160 7.47 12.45 10.63
CA LEU A 160 6.61 11.49 9.97
C LEU A 160 6.90 11.39 8.47
N ALA A 161 7.19 12.53 7.82
CA ALA A 161 7.60 12.57 6.42
C ALA A 161 8.94 11.86 6.20
N ALA A 162 9.92 12.11 7.06
CA ALA A 162 11.22 11.45 6.99
C ALA A 162 11.09 9.92 7.18
N LEU A 163 10.23 9.48 8.12
CA LEU A 163 9.94 8.05 8.29
C LEU A 163 9.26 7.45 7.06
N ALA A 164 8.22 8.13 6.52
CA ALA A 164 7.51 7.66 5.32
C ALA A 164 8.44 7.61 4.09
N GLY A 165 9.40 8.55 3.98
CA GLY A 165 10.43 8.56 2.94
C GLY A 165 11.34 7.32 2.96
N GLY A 166 11.37 6.57 4.06
CA GLY A 166 12.10 5.30 4.16
C GLY A 166 11.62 4.22 3.18
N VAL A 167 10.48 4.39 2.54
CA VAL A 167 10.01 3.51 1.47
C VAL A 167 10.79 3.68 0.17
N MET A 168 11.43 4.83 -0.04
CA MET A 168 12.13 5.17 -1.28
C MET A 168 13.44 4.39 -1.43
N ARG A 169 13.75 3.99 -2.65
CA ARG A 169 14.97 3.26 -3.00
C ARG A 169 15.66 3.88 -4.20
N LYS A 170 16.93 3.57 -4.33
CA LYS A 170 17.71 3.95 -5.49
C LYS A 170 17.03 3.43 -6.77
N ASP A 171 16.98 4.28 -7.78
CA ASP A 171 16.40 4.00 -9.09
C ASP A 171 14.91 3.62 -9.06
N SER A 172 14.20 3.84 -7.93
CA SER A 172 12.74 3.70 -7.86
C SER A 172 12.01 5.00 -8.26
N ILE A 173 10.71 4.88 -8.52
CA ILE A 173 9.81 6.01 -8.68
C ILE A 173 8.88 6.04 -7.47
N CYS A 174 8.85 7.15 -6.75
CA CYS A 174 7.95 7.38 -5.63
C CYS A 174 6.85 8.36 -6.04
N VAL A 175 5.60 7.95 -5.93
CA VAL A 175 4.44 8.83 -6.11
C VAL A 175 3.99 9.31 -4.73
N THR A 176 3.84 10.62 -4.54
CA THR A 176 3.29 11.18 -3.28
C THR A 176 1.92 11.82 -3.49
N ALA A 177 1.20 12.06 -2.40
CA ALA A 177 -0.11 12.72 -2.46
C ALA A 177 -0.02 14.14 -3.06
N PRO A 178 -0.99 14.57 -3.87
CA PRO A 178 -0.96 15.87 -4.55
C PRO A 178 -0.98 17.07 -3.59
N GLU A 179 -1.68 16.95 -2.46
CA GLU A 179 -1.85 18.03 -1.49
C GLU A 179 -1.01 17.81 -0.21
N GLN A 180 0.27 17.45 -0.36
CA GLN A 180 1.17 17.35 0.80
C GLN A 180 1.45 18.73 1.41
N PRO A 181 1.47 18.86 2.75
CA PRO A 181 1.98 20.06 3.40
C PRO A 181 3.41 20.39 2.91
N LYS A 182 3.73 21.68 2.75
CA LYS A 182 5.05 22.11 2.24
C LYS A 182 6.23 21.52 3.01
N ALA A 183 6.11 21.45 4.34
CA ALA A 183 7.15 20.85 5.20
C ALA A 183 7.34 19.36 4.88
N VAL A 184 6.25 18.62 4.68
CA VAL A 184 6.29 17.20 4.29
C VAL A 184 6.94 17.03 2.93
N LEU A 185 6.50 17.81 1.93
CA LEU A 185 7.04 17.73 0.58
C LEU A 185 8.53 18.02 0.56
N SER A 186 9.00 19.02 1.31
CA SER A 186 10.43 19.35 1.44
C SER A 186 11.23 18.16 1.98
N GLU A 187 10.75 17.47 3.00
CA GLU A 187 11.42 16.28 3.55
C GLU A 187 11.43 15.11 2.55
N LEU A 188 10.34 14.90 1.81
CA LEU A 188 10.27 13.86 0.78
C LEU A 188 11.23 14.14 -0.38
N ILE A 189 11.37 15.40 -0.82
CA ILE A 189 12.35 15.82 -1.85
C ILE A 189 13.78 15.51 -1.36
N VAL A 190 14.09 15.84 -0.10
CA VAL A 190 15.39 15.54 0.49
C VAL A 190 15.63 14.03 0.56
N ALA A 191 14.64 13.25 0.97
CA ALA A 191 14.74 11.79 1.03
C ALA A 191 14.98 11.18 -0.35
N ALA A 192 14.20 11.61 -1.36
CA ALA A 192 14.34 11.17 -2.74
C ALA A 192 15.72 11.49 -3.32
N GLY A 193 16.21 12.71 -3.10
CA GLY A 193 17.55 13.12 -3.55
C GLY A 193 18.67 12.33 -2.89
N LYS A 194 18.54 12.00 -1.59
CA LYS A 194 19.56 11.21 -0.87
C LYS A 194 19.68 9.77 -1.37
N CYS A 195 18.58 9.15 -1.74
CA CYS A 195 18.62 7.75 -2.18
C CYS A 195 18.67 7.58 -3.71
N GLY A 196 18.51 8.65 -4.47
CA GLY A 196 18.44 8.59 -5.94
C GLY A 196 17.11 8.02 -6.44
N CYS A 197 16.01 8.36 -5.78
CA CYS A 197 14.64 8.05 -6.16
C CYS A 197 14.05 9.20 -6.97
N GLU A 198 13.30 8.92 -8.02
CA GLU A 198 12.49 9.93 -8.70
C GLU A 198 11.22 10.19 -7.87
N LEU A 199 10.90 11.44 -7.59
CA LEU A 199 9.68 11.83 -6.88
C LEU A 199 8.67 12.41 -7.86
N VAL A 200 7.50 11.78 -7.96
CA VAL A 200 6.35 12.23 -8.75
C VAL A 200 5.30 12.80 -7.80
N VAL A 201 4.86 14.02 -8.08
CA VAL A 201 3.79 14.69 -7.34
C VAL A 201 2.68 15.00 -8.33
N PRO A 202 1.50 14.35 -8.24
CA PRO A 202 0.37 14.69 -9.10
C PRO A 202 0.00 16.16 -8.89
N ASP A 203 -0.23 16.93 -9.98
CA ASP A 203 -0.61 18.32 -9.87
C ASP A 203 -2.07 18.43 -9.38
N PRO A 204 -2.34 19.12 -8.27
CA PRO A 204 -3.71 19.31 -7.81
C PRO A 204 -4.59 20.10 -8.79
N GLU A 205 -3.99 20.92 -9.67
CA GLU A 205 -4.72 21.70 -10.68
C GLU A 205 -5.22 20.81 -11.83
N ASP A 206 -4.58 19.66 -12.06
CA ASP A 206 -5.02 18.66 -13.05
C ASP A 206 -6.18 17.78 -12.52
N ILE A 207 -6.55 17.90 -11.24
CA ILE A 207 -7.65 17.13 -10.64
C ILE A 207 -8.95 17.93 -10.76
N THR A 208 -9.80 17.56 -11.69
CA THR A 208 -11.08 18.24 -11.94
C THR A 208 -12.25 17.37 -11.50
N PHE A 209 -13.11 17.93 -10.62
CA PHE A 209 -14.40 17.32 -10.33
C PHE A 209 -15.41 17.69 -11.40
N LEU A 210 -15.94 16.70 -12.10
CA LEU A 210 -16.89 16.89 -13.21
C LEU A 210 -18.34 16.89 -12.70
N GLU A 211 -18.68 15.96 -11.82
CA GLU A 211 -20.02 15.81 -11.26
C GLU A 211 -19.93 15.23 -9.84
N ALA A 212 -20.85 15.61 -8.99
CA ALA A 212 -21.03 15.02 -7.68
C ALA A 212 -22.48 14.55 -7.53
N GLU A 213 -22.70 13.24 -7.49
CA GLU A 213 -23.96 12.62 -7.12
C GLU A 213 -23.99 12.34 -5.61
N GLN A 214 -25.15 11.96 -5.08
CA GLN A 214 -25.38 11.83 -3.63
C GLN A 214 -24.36 10.89 -2.94
N PHE A 215 -23.75 9.94 -3.65
CA PHE A 215 -22.77 8.98 -3.11
C PHE A 215 -21.63 8.64 -4.08
N ALA A 216 -21.47 9.39 -5.18
CA ALA A 216 -20.44 9.18 -6.16
C ALA A 216 -19.96 10.53 -6.72
N SER A 217 -18.71 10.58 -7.14
CA SER A 217 -18.13 11.72 -7.85
C SER A 217 -17.56 11.23 -9.17
N ARG A 218 -17.59 12.07 -10.20
CA ARG A 218 -16.77 11.87 -11.40
C ARG A 218 -15.61 12.83 -11.35
N VAL A 219 -14.44 12.29 -11.55
CA VAL A 219 -13.19 13.03 -11.47
C VAL A 219 -12.41 12.79 -12.75
N ASP A 220 -11.83 13.85 -13.29
CA ASP A 220 -10.83 13.78 -14.34
C ASP A 220 -9.46 14.09 -13.74
N TYR A 221 -8.47 13.30 -14.12
CA TYR A 221 -7.06 13.53 -13.86
C TYR A 221 -6.25 13.19 -15.10
N GLY A 222 -5.66 14.20 -15.74
CA GLY A 222 -4.81 14.02 -16.91
C GLY A 222 -5.51 13.32 -18.09
N GLY A 223 -6.85 13.46 -18.23
CA GLY A 223 -7.67 12.81 -19.24
C GLY A 223 -8.25 11.45 -18.81
N TYR A 224 -7.91 10.95 -17.62
CA TYR A 224 -8.55 9.76 -17.05
C TYR A 224 -9.82 10.18 -16.31
N THR A 225 -10.96 10.10 -16.99
CA THR A 225 -12.27 10.39 -16.38
C THR A 225 -12.85 9.15 -15.73
N VAL A 226 -12.91 9.13 -14.41
CA VAL A 226 -13.34 7.96 -13.62
C VAL A 226 -14.50 8.27 -12.68
N PRO A 227 -15.49 7.38 -12.54
CA PRO A 227 -16.45 7.44 -11.45
C PRO A 227 -15.75 6.98 -10.16
N LEU A 228 -15.84 7.80 -9.12
CA LEU A 228 -15.37 7.44 -7.79
C LEU A 228 -16.56 7.18 -6.89
N ALA A 229 -16.65 5.98 -6.33
CA ALA A 229 -17.62 5.67 -5.28
C ALA A 229 -17.29 6.39 -3.96
N PHE A 230 -16.31 7.29 -3.93
CA PHE A 230 -15.82 8.06 -2.80
C PHE A 230 -16.17 9.53 -2.94
N LEU A 231 -16.55 10.16 -1.84
CA LEU A 231 -16.80 11.59 -1.80
C LEU A 231 -15.56 12.34 -1.29
N GLY A 232 -15.30 13.49 -1.91
CA GLY A 232 -14.35 14.47 -1.40
C GLY A 232 -12.97 14.46 -2.09
N ARG A 233 -12.23 15.55 -1.88
CA ARG A 233 -10.92 15.80 -2.50
C ARG A 233 -9.89 14.72 -2.23
N HIS A 234 -9.88 14.15 -1.01
CA HIS A 234 -8.93 13.08 -0.67
C HIS A 234 -9.11 11.81 -1.54
N ALA A 235 -10.36 11.52 -1.93
CA ALA A 235 -10.62 10.39 -2.82
C ALA A 235 -10.07 10.63 -4.21
N ALA A 236 -10.25 11.83 -4.73
CA ALA A 236 -9.69 12.22 -6.03
C ALA A 236 -8.16 12.22 -6.01
N GLY A 237 -7.54 12.74 -4.96
CA GLY A 237 -6.09 12.68 -4.78
C GLY A 237 -5.55 11.24 -4.72
N ASN A 238 -6.27 10.33 -4.04
CA ASN A 238 -5.90 8.91 -4.01
C ASN A 238 -6.05 8.24 -5.40
N ALA A 239 -7.06 8.65 -6.18
CA ALA A 239 -7.24 8.15 -7.55
C ALA A 239 -6.12 8.67 -8.48
N ALA A 240 -5.78 9.95 -8.40
CA ALA A 240 -4.65 10.52 -9.13
C ALA A 240 -3.33 9.80 -8.80
N MET A 241 -3.08 9.50 -7.50
CA MET A 241 -1.94 8.68 -7.10
C MET A 241 -1.97 7.28 -7.73
N ALA A 242 -3.14 6.64 -7.79
CA ALA A 242 -3.25 5.30 -8.37
C ALA A 242 -2.97 5.29 -9.87
N VAL A 243 -3.41 6.33 -10.59
CA VAL A 243 -3.08 6.55 -12.01
C VAL A 243 -1.56 6.71 -12.16
N GLU A 244 -0.94 7.62 -11.41
CA GLU A 244 0.51 7.85 -11.48
C GLU A 244 1.33 6.61 -11.12
N LEU A 245 0.87 5.81 -10.15
CA LEU A 245 1.52 4.55 -9.79
C LEU A 245 1.43 3.53 -10.94
N ALA A 246 0.30 3.44 -11.63
CA ALA A 246 0.15 2.59 -12.81
C ALA A 246 1.08 3.05 -13.94
N LEU A 247 1.14 4.36 -14.22
CA LEU A 247 2.05 4.94 -15.20
C LEU A 247 3.54 4.74 -14.81
N ALA A 248 3.86 4.88 -13.53
CA ALA A 248 5.20 4.60 -13.02
C ALA A 248 5.59 3.11 -13.21
N LEU A 249 4.64 2.19 -12.98
CA LEU A 249 4.85 0.76 -13.26
C LEU A 249 5.07 0.50 -14.75
N CYS A 250 4.33 1.18 -15.65
CA CYS A 250 4.57 1.10 -17.10
C CYS A 250 5.99 1.56 -17.46
N ARG A 251 6.46 2.67 -16.88
CA ARG A 251 7.84 3.15 -17.04
C ARG A 251 8.89 2.17 -16.52
N LYS A 252 8.51 1.27 -15.61
CA LYS A 252 9.34 0.17 -15.08
C LYS A 252 9.12 -1.18 -15.79
N GLY A 253 8.38 -1.17 -16.91
CA GLY A 253 8.23 -2.31 -17.81
C GLY A 253 6.98 -3.15 -17.59
N ALA A 254 6.04 -2.74 -16.74
CA ALA A 254 4.73 -3.37 -16.66
C ALA A 254 3.88 -2.98 -17.89
N ASP A 255 3.07 -3.91 -18.37
CA ASP A 255 2.11 -3.65 -19.44
C ASP A 255 0.73 -3.39 -18.80
N ILE A 256 0.35 -2.12 -18.69
CA ILE A 256 -0.93 -1.67 -18.12
C ILE A 256 -1.55 -0.69 -19.12
N SER A 257 -2.72 -1.04 -19.65
CA SER A 257 -3.45 -0.21 -20.61
C SER A 257 -4.23 0.91 -19.91
N ASP A 258 -4.50 1.99 -20.64
CA ASP A 258 -5.38 3.08 -20.17
C ASP A 258 -6.78 2.56 -19.83
N GLU A 259 -7.30 1.60 -20.60
CA GLU A 259 -8.57 0.94 -20.32
C GLU A 259 -8.56 0.21 -18.97
N ALA A 260 -7.49 -0.51 -18.65
CA ALA A 260 -7.34 -1.17 -17.35
C ALA A 260 -7.26 -0.17 -16.19
N ILE A 261 -6.66 1.02 -16.40
CA ILE A 261 -6.65 2.07 -15.39
C ILE A 261 -8.08 2.56 -15.13
N LEU A 262 -8.83 2.87 -16.17
CA LEU A 262 -10.22 3.36 -16.08
C LEU A 262 -11.14 2.32 -15.43
N ASP A 263 -11.13 1.08 -15.93
CA ASP A 263 -11.98 -0.02 -15.46
C ASP A 263 -11.63 -0.42 -14.04
N GLY A 264 -10.34 -0.46 -13.70
CA GLY A 264 -9.88 -0.81 -12.37
C GLY A 264 -10.34 0.18 -11.31
N ILE A 265 -10.20 1.48 -11.57
CA ILE A 265 -10.66 2.51 -10.63
C ILE A 265 -12.19 2.47 -10.49
N ALA A 266 -12.92 2.32 -11.60
CA ALA A 266 -14.38 2.24 -11.62
C ALA A 266 -14.93 1.02 -10.86
N ALA A 267 -14.18 -0.08 -10.83
CA ALA A 267 -14.58 -1.33 -10.16
C ALA A 267 -14.45 -1.29 -8.63
N VAL A 268 -13.77 -0.29 -8.05
CA VAL A 268 -13.58 -0.22 -6.59
C VAL A 268 -14.87 0.19 -5.88
N ASP A 269 -15.50 -0.77 -5.20
CA ASP A 269 -16.70 -0.54 -4.37
C ASP A 269 -16.29 -0.03 -2.96
N ASN A 270 -17.04 0.95 -2.49
CA ASN A 270 -16.71 1.72 -1.28
C ASN A 270 -17.57 1.42 -0.06
N ARG A 271 -18.46 0.47 -0.16
CA ARG A 271 -19.44 0.20 0.91
C ARG A 271 -18.81 -0.05 2.29
N CYS A 272 -17.53 -0.49 2.33
CA CYS A 272 -16.83 -0.74 3.59
C CYS A 272 -16.27 0.52 4.27
N SER A 273 -16.03 1.62 3.56
CA SER A 273 -15.42 2.84 4.14
C SER A 273 -16.44 3.70 4.91
N ILE A 274 -17.72 3.57 4.62
CA ILE A 274 -18.80 4.33 5.29
C ILE A 274 -19.07 3.77 6.70
N CYS A 275 -18.87 2.47 6.94
CA CYS A 275 -19.08 1.86 8.26
C CYS A 275 -18.12 2.36 9.34
N LEU A 276 -16.91 2.82 8.98
CA LEU A 276 -15.92 3.32 9.95
C LEU A 276 -16.23 4.73 10.46
N LEU A 277 -16.97 5.54 9.71
CA LEU A 277 -17.37 6.89 10.14
C LEU A 277 -18.50 6.88 11.18
N TYR A 278 -19.31 5.82 11.24
CA TYR A 278 -20.43 5.71 12.19
C TYR A 278 -20.06 5.06 13.53
N THR A 279 -18.89 4.46 13.65
CA THR A 279 -18.48 3.72 14.87
C THR A 279 -17.38 4.41 15.67
N SER A 280 -16.85 5.56 15.21
CA SER A 280 -15.96 6.38 16.02
C SER A 280 -16.81 7.25 16.97
N PRO A 281 -16.75 7.03 18.30
CA PRO A 281 -17.43 7.94 19.22
C PRO A 281 -16.87 9.35 19.06
N SER A 282 -17.74 10.32 18.84
CA SER A 282 -17.39 11.74 18.83
C SER A 282 -16.72 12.07 20.17
N PRO A 283 -15.58 12.79 20.20
CA PRO A 283 -14.97 13.21 21.45
C PRO A 283 -15.70 14.40 22.09
N ARG A 284 -17.00 14.48 21.92
CA ARG A 284 -17.87 15.46 22.58
C ARG A 284 -19.08 14.74 23.16
N ASP A 285 -18.90 14.23 24.35
CA ASP A 285 -19.89 14.16 25.45
C ASP A 285 -19.11 14.02 26.77
#